data_f82198b05e668057f340ec571a8e8902
#
_entry.id   f82198b05e668057f340ec571a8e8902
#
_cell.length_a   1.000
_cell.length_b   1.000
_cell.length_c   1.000
_cell.angle_alpha   90.00
_cell.angle_beta   90.00
_cell.angle_gamma   90.00
#
_symmetry.space_group_name_H-M   'P 1'
#
loop_
_entity.id
_entity.type
_entity.pdbx_description
1 polymer ?
#
loop_
_entity_poly.entity_id
_entity_poly.type
_entity_poly.pdbx_seq_one_letter_code
_entity_poly.pdbx_strand_id
1 'polypeptide(L)'
;QIGRIVGYLNKADRVLVCGCGSSGLSAKEMEIRFMRIGIDVDSMTDSDMIKMASVFQNRRSLIFGFSISGEREEVTYLLREAYNKGAKTVLFTTNNGKKFSEYYSEVVALSSLRHLNYGNVISPQFPILIILDIIYAYYVEQNKYIREGMHDSTLCALEE
;
A
#
# COMPACT_ATOMS: atom_id res chain seq x y z
N GLN A 1 3.96 -8.06 -12.08
CA GLN A 1 4.13 -7.24 -10.88
C GLN A 1 2.99 -7.48 -9.87
N ILE A 2 1.72 -7.29 -10.25
CA ILE A 2 0.56 -7.49 -9.35
C ILE A 2 0.57 -8.88 -8.70
N GLY A 3 0.81 -9.95 -9.47
CA GLY A 3 0.88 -11.31 -8.91
C GLY A 3 1.97 -11.50 -7.84
N ARG A 4 3.13 -10.80 -7.95
CA ARG A 4 4.15 -10.84 -6.90
C ARG A 4 3.69 -10.10 -5.64
N ILE A 5 3.05 -8.95 -5.79
CA ILE A 5 2.49 -8.19 -4.66
C ILE A 5 1.44 -9.01 -3.92
N VAL A 6 0.53 -9.66 -4.66
CA VAL A 6 -0.46 -10.58 -4.07
C VAL A 6 0.22 -11.79 -3.40
N GLY A 7 1.30 -12.30 -3.98
CA GLY A 7 2.12 -13.33 -3.35
C GLY A 7 2.77 -12.86 -2.03
N TYR A 8 3.11 -11.58 -1.89
CA TYR A 8 3.59 -11.01 -0.63
C TYR A 8 2.45 -10.88 0.39
N LEU A 9 1.26 -10.41 -0.04
CA LEU A 9 0.07 -10.32 0.82
C LEU A 9 -0.30 -11.69 1.43
N ASN A 10 -0.23 -12.76 0.64
CA ASN A 10 -0.53 -14.11 1.11
C ASN A 10 0.48 -14.64 2.16
N LYS A 11 1.68 -14.08 2.23
CA LYS A 11 2.76 -14.53 3.11
C LYS A 11 3.02 -13.61 4.31
N ALA A 12 2.47 -12.41 4.28
CA ALA A 12 2.67 -11.44 5.34
C ALA A 12 1.78 -11.77 6.54
N ASP A 13 2.34 -11.68 7.75
CA ASP A 13 1.55 -11.73 8.98
C ASP A 13 0.94 -10.37 9.28
N ARG A 14 1.60 -9.30 8.87
CA ARG A 14 1.18 -7.92 9.08
C ARG A 14 1.45 -7.09 7.84
N VAL A 15 0.46 -6.30 7.47
CA VAL A 15 0.57 -5.32 6.40
C VAL A 15 0.54 -3.92 7.00
N LEU A 16 1.48 -3.08 6.62
CA LEU A 16 1.49 -1.67 6.96
C LEU A 16 1.41 -0.84 5.70
N VAL A 17 0.52 0.13 5.67
CA VAL A 17 0.43 1.08 4.57
C VAL A 17 0.69 2.50 5.07
N CYS A 18 1.53 3.25 4.40
CA CYS A 18 1.87 4.61 4.82
C CYS A 18 1.82 5.61 3.66
N GLY A 19 1.48 6.83 4.03
CA GLY A 19 1.43 7.97 3.12
C GLY A 19 1.01 9.22 3.86
N CYS A 20 1.39 10.40 3.38
CA CYS A 20 1.06 11.69 3.98
C CYS A 20 0.13 12.50 3.08
N GLY A 21 -0.70 13.36 3.67
CA GLY A 21 -1.66 14.17 2.94
C GLY A 21 -2.64 13.33 2.10
N SER A 22 -2.79 13.64 0.83
CA SER A 22 -3.66 12.89 -0.10
C SER A 22 -3.30 11.41 -0.19
N SER A 23 -2.02 11.08 -0.17
CA SER A 23 -1.56 9.68 -0.15
C SER A 23 -1.94 8.97 1.16
N GLY A 24 -2.04 9.70 2.27
CA GLY A 24 -2.52 9.18 3.55
C GLY A 24 -4.00 8.77 3.50
N LEU A 25 -4.83 9.51 2.76
CA LEU A 25 -6.23 9.12 2.54
C LEU A 25 -6.33 7.82 1.74
N SER A 26 -5.48 7.63 0.74
CA SER A 26 -5.40 6.35 0.03
C SER A 26 -4.93 5.20 0.92
N ALA A 27 -4.03 5.49 1.88
CA ALA A 27 -3.59 4.49 2.86
C ALA A 27 -4.74 4.06 3.79
N LYS A 28 -5.55 5.01 4.24
CA LYS A 28 -6.77 4.74 5.02
C LYS A 28 -7.79 3.90 4.24
N GLU A 29 -7.98 4.21 2.97
CA GLU A 29 -8.88 3.44 2.10
C GLU A 29 -8.39 1.99 1.95
N MET A 30 -7.09 1.78 1.77
CA MET A 30 -6.52 0.44 1.72
C MET A 30 -6.77 -0.32 3.02
N GLU A 31 -6.53 0.29 4.18
CA GLU A 31 -6.77 -0.31 5.50
C GLU A 31 -8.22 -0.81 5.62
N ILE A 32 -9.20 0.10 5.38
CA ILE A 32 -10.62 -0.22 5.50
C ILE A 32 -11.02 -1.39 4.59
N ARG A 33 -10.59 -1.36 3.34
CA ARG A 33 -11.01 -2.36 2.35
C ARG A 33 -10.36 -3.72 2.57
N PHE A 34 -9.05 -3.73 2.85
CA PHE A 34 -8.30 -4.99 2.97
C PHE A 34 -8.58 -5.67 4.32
N MET A 35 -8.88 -4.92 5.36
CA MET A 35 -9.37 -5.47 6.63
C MET A 35 -10.65 -6.29 6.43
N ARG A 36 -11.57 -5.84 5.57
CA ARG A 36 -12.84 -6.54 5.29
C ARG A 36 -12.66 -7.94 4.70
N ILE A 37 -11.55 -8.20 4.07
CA ILE A 37 -11.21 -9.51 3.50
C ILE A 37 -10.21 -10.28 4.36
N GLY A 38 -10.07 -9.88 5.63
CA GLY A 38 -9.31 -10.61 6.65
C GLY A 38 -7.80 -10.43 6.55
N ILE A 39 -7.33 -9.28 6.06
CA ILE A 39 -5.90 -8.91 6.13
C ILE A 39 -5.68 -8.07 7.39
N ASP A 40 -4.67 -8.45 8.19
CA ASP A 40 -4.17 -7.62 9.29
C ASP A 40 -3.37 -6.45 8.71
N VAL A 41 -4.04 -5.30 8.57
CA VAL A 41 -3.51 -4.12 7.90
C VAL A 41 -3.74 -2.87 8.75
N ASP A 42 -2.67 -2.11 8.94
CA ASP A 42 -2.69 -0.80 9.59
C ASP A 42 -2.28 0.30 8.62
N SER A 43 -2.85 1.49 8.75
CA SER A 43 -2.40 2.67 8.00
C SER A 43 -1.74 3.69 8.91
N MET A 44 -0.65 4.30 8.43
CA MET A 44 0.05 5.38 9.12
C MET A 44 0.16 6.60 8.22
N THR A 45 -0.31 7.74 8.71
CA THR A 45 -0.40 9.00 7.95
C THR A 45 0.36 10.15 8.61
N ASP A 46 0.76 9.97 9.86
CA ASP A 46 1.58 10.92 10.62
C ASP A 46 3.07 10.63 10.40
N SER A 47 3.87 11.68 10.20
CA SER A 47 5.29 11.59 9.86
C SER A 47 6.12 10.89 10.94
N ASP A 48 5.86 11.19 12.22
CA ASP A 48 6.61 10.63 13.33
C ASP A 48 6.22 9.17 13.56
N MET A 49 4.93 8.85 13.45
CA MET A 49 4.43 7.48 13.53
C MET A 49 5.01 6.61 12.42
N ILE A 50 5.10 7.12 11.19
CA ILE A 50 5.71 6.41 10.07
C ILE A 50 7.19 6.10 10.36
N LYS A 51 7.96 7.07 10.85
CA LYS A 51 9.37 6.84 11.22
C LYS A 51 9.52 5.84 12.36
N MET A 52 8.72 5.96 13.42
CA MET A 52 8.74 5.03 14.55
C MET A 52 8.38 3.59 14.14
N ALA A 53 7.44 3.43 13.21
CA ALA A 53 7.04 2.12 12.71
C ALA A 53 8.18 1.32 12.07
N SER A 54 9.23 1.97 11.59
CA SER A 54 10.41 1.29 11.02
C SER A 54 11.10 0.35 12.01
N VAL A 55 10.97 0.62 13.32
CA VAL A 55 11.63 -0.16 14.37
C VAL A 55 11.05 -1.57 14.47
N PHE A 56 9.75 -1.72 14.25
CA PHE A 56 8.99 -2.95 14.50
C PHE A 56 8.88 -3.89 13.29
N GLN A 57 9.43 -3.49 12.14
CA GLN A 57 9.33 -4.30 10.92
C GLN A 57 10.28 -5.50 10.96
N ASN A 58 9.86 -6.57 10.30
CA ASN A 58 10.61 -7.82 10.21
C ASN A 58 10.30 -8.57 8.90
N ARG A 59 10.86 -9.77 8.72
CA ARG A 59 10.75 -10.59 7.50
C ARG A 59 9.32 -11.00 7.13
N ARG A 60 8.39 -10.93 8.06
CA ARG A 60 6.97 -11.27 7.86
C ARG A 60 6.09 -10.04 7.66
N SER A 61 6.70 -8.85 7.63
CA SER A 61 6.02 -7.59 7.33
C SER A 61 5.98 -7.33 5.82
N LEU A 62 4.85 -6.77 5.36
CA LEU A 62 4.71 -6.19 4.04
C LEU A 62 4.34 -4.71 4.20
N ILE A 63 5.12 -3.83 3.59
CA ILE A 63 4.93 -2.39 3.71
C ILE A 63 4.59 -1.79 2.35
N PHE A 64 3.46 -1.08 2.27
CA PHE A 64 3.09 -0.24 1.15
C PHE A 64 3.39 1.21 1.47
N GLY A 65 4.18 1.87 0.65
CA GLY A 65 4.47 3.29 0.75
C GLY A 65 3.87 4.05 -0.42
N PHE A 66 3.00 5.03 -0.12
CA PHE A 66 2.40 5.91 -1.12
C PHE A 66 3.10 7.25 -1.12
N SER A 67 3.92 7.50 -2.15
CA SER A 67 4.64 8.76 -2.34
C SER A 67 4.62 9.15 -3.81
N ILE A 68 3.74 10.09 -4.17
CA ILE A 68 3.55 10.52 -5.56
C ILE A 68 4.87 10.99 -6.17
N SER A 69 5.63 11.82 -5.47
CA SER A 69 6.98 12.27 -5.92
C SER A 69 8.05 11.18 -5.79
N GLY A 70 7.82 10.16 -4.96
CA GLY A 70 8.83 9.19 -4.55
C GLY A 70 9.89 9.76 -3.59
N GLU A 71 9.68 10.96 -3.03
CA GLU A 71 10.69 11.72 -2.27
C GLU A 71 10.26 12.04 -0.83
N ARG A 72 9.07 11.60 -0.40
CA ARG A 72 8.66 11.77 1.00
C ARG A 72 9.62 11.03 1.91
N GLU A 73 10.39 11.80 2.68
CA GLU A 73 11.49 11.27 3.51
C GLU A 73 11.01 10.21 4.49
N GLU A 74 9.92 10.46 5.22
CA GLU A 74 9.38 9.53 6.20
C GLU A 74 8.93 8.20 5.58
N VAL A 75 8.31 8.24 4.38
CA VAL A 75 7.87 7.06 3.65
C VAL A 75 9.08 6.27 3.14
N THR A 76 10.03 6.95 2.49
CA THR A 76 11.22 6.31 1.94
C THR A 76 12.14 5.76 3.05
N TYR A 77 12.19 6.45 4.20
CA TYR A 77 12.93 5.99 5.38
C TYR A 77 12.33 4.67 5.92
N LEU A 78 11.02 4.62 6.16
CA LEU A 78 10.36 3.41 6.62
C LEU A 78 10.59 2.24 5.66
N LEU A 79 10.39 2.46 4.36
CA LEU A 79 10.56 1.40 3.35
C LEU A 79 11.98 0.86 3.33
N ARG A 80 12.99 1.74 3.37
CA ARG A 80 14.40 1.35 3.39
C ARG A 80 14.76 0.54 4.64
N GLU A 81 14.39 1.05 5.82
CA GLU A 81 14.68 0.37 7.08
C GLU A 81 13.96 -0.99 7.17
N ALA A 82 12.71 -1.06 6.72
CA ALA A 82 11.97 -2.31 6.65
C ALA A 82 12.62 -3.32 5.68
N TYR A 83 13.03 -2.85 4.50
CA TYR A 83 13.74 -3.68 3.52
C TYR A 83 15.03 -4.26 4.08
N ASN A 84 15.83 -3.45 4.77
CA ASN A 84 17.07 -3.88 5.43
C ASN A 84 16.83 -4.97 6.50
N LYS A 85 15.64 -4.97 7.12
CA LYS A 85 15.20 -6.01 8.07
C LYS A 85 14.57 -7.23 7.41
N GLY A 86 14.55 -7.26 6.08
CA GLY A 86 14.03 -8.37 5.28
C GLY A 86 12.53 -8.35 5.01
N ALA A 87 11.84 -7.27 5.38
CA ALA A 87 10.45 -7.06 5.02
C ALA A 87 10.27 -6.92 3.50
N LYS A 88 9.07 -7.22 3.00
CA LYS A 88 8.70 -6.88 1.63
C LYS A 88 8.18 -5.44 1.58
N THR A 89 8.65 -4.68 0.60
CA THR A 89 8.34 -3.26 0.47
C THR A 89 7.87 -2.94 -0.93
N VAL A 90 6.80 -2.15 -1.02
CA VAL A 90 6.18 -1.74 -2.29
C VAL A 90 6.01 -0.23 -2.28
N LEU A 91 6.70 0.45 -3.19
CA LEU A 91 6.57 1.90 -3.37
C LEU A 91 5.60 2.19 -4.53
N PHE A 92 4.61 3.05 -4.30
CA PHE A 92 3.75 3.63 -5.33
C PHE A 92 4.19 5.06 -5.64
N THR A 93 4.59 5.34 -6.89
CA THR A 93 5.12 6.65 -7.27
C THR A 93 4.89 6.96 -8.75
N THR A 94 4.77 8.24 -9.09
CA THR A 94 4.79 8.71 -10.48
C THR A 94 6.21 8.98 -11.00
N ASN A 95 7.22 8.87 -10.13
CA ASN A 95 8.60 9.18 -10.47
C ASN A 95 9.30 7.97 -11.11
N ASN A 96 9.27 7.91 -12.43
CA ASN A 96 9.89 6.84 -13.21
C ASN A 96 11.40 7.07 -13.47
N GLY A 97 11.96 8.21 -13.06
CA GLY A 97 13.32 8.63 -13.42
C GLY A 97 14.42 8.21 -12.45
N LYS A 98 14.09 7.70 -11.28
CA LYS A 98 15.06 7.29 -10.27
C LYS A 98 15.23 5.77 -10.24
N LYS A 99 16.47 5.31 -10.04
CA LYS A 99 16.76 3.90 -9.75
C LYS A 99 16.29 3.57 -8.34
N PHE A 100 15.02 3.25 -8.18
CA PHE A 100 14.45 2.87 -6.88
C PHE A 100 14.73 1.41 -6.47
N SER A 101 15.47 0.66 -7.28
CA SER A 101 15.57 -0.80 -7.17
C SER A 101 16.39 -1.33 -5.99
N GLU A 102 17.14 -0.48 -5.28
CA GLU A 102 18.06 -0.97 -4.26
C GLU A 102 17.41 -1.24 -2.89
N TYR A 103 16.25 -0.61 -2.61
CA TYR A 103 15.60 -0.66 -1.30
C TYR A 103 14.11 -1.01 -1.34
N TYR A 104 13.62 -1.46 -2.50
CA TYR A 104 12.21 -1.81 -2.65
C TYR A 104 12.05 -3.17 -3.33
N SER A 105 11.17 -4.00 -2.78
CA SER A 105 10.83 -5.29 -3.41
C SER A 105 10.08 -5.07 -4.72
N GLU A 106 9.23 -4.05 -4.77
CA GLU A 106 8.50 -3.62 -5.97
C GLU A 106 8.36 -2.08 -6.00
N VAL A 107 8.40 -1.53 -7.20
CA VAL A 107 8.02 -0.13 -7.46
C VAL A 107 6.86 -0.12 -8.44
N VAL A 108 5.73 0.39 -8.00
CA VAL A 108 4.51 0.52 -8.81
C VAL A 108 4.49 1.90 -9.42
N ALA A 109 4.70 1.96 -10.74
CA ALA A 109 4.63 3.19 -11.48
C ALA A 109 3.17 3.64 -11.64
N LEU A 110 2.86 4.82 -11.11
CA LEU A 110 1.57 5.46 -11.27
C LEU A 110 1.57 6.37 -12.50
N SER A 111 0.41 6.49 -13.15
CA SER A 111 0.25 7.45 -14.25
C SER A 111 0.51 8.87 -13.76
N SER A 112 1.40 9.59 -14.44
CA SER A 112 1.65 10.99 -14.17
C SER A 112 0.65 11.85 -14.94
N LEU A 113 -0.14 12.66 -14.22
CA LEU A 113 -1.06 13.62 -14.80
C LEU A 113 -0.35 14.87 -15.37
N ARG A 114 0.98 14.93 -15.28
CA ARG A 114 1.78 16.05 -15.81
C ARG A 114 1.62 16.26 -17.33
N HIS A 115 1.18 15.22 -18.04
CA HIS A 115 0.90 15.31 -19.48
C HIS A 115 -0.49 15.88 -19.82
N LEU A 116 -1.36 15.96 -18.83
CA LEU A 116 -2.61 16.65 -18.94
C LEU A 116 -2.38 18.06 -18.39
N ASN A 117 -2.56 19.09 -19.21
CA ASN A 117 -2.49 20.51 -18.81
C ASN A 117 -3.44 20.89 -17.65
N TYR A 118 -4.07 19.91 -17.04
CA TYR A 118 -5.08 19.97 -15.98
C TYR A 118 -4.60 19.28 -14.68
N GLY A 119 -3.32 19.31 -14.37
CA GLY A 119 -2.70 18.57 -13.26
C GLY A 119 -3.30 18.78 -11.86
N ASN A 120 -4.17 19.77 -11.70
CA ASN A 120 -4.89 20.05 -10.45
C ASN A 120 -6.35 19.60 -10.46
N VAL A 121 -6.86 19.06 -11.56
CA VAL A 121 -8.28 18.71 -11.72
C VAL A 121 -8.57 17.30 -11.24
N ILE A 122 -7.61 16.38 -11.38
CA ILE A 122 -7.76 14.98 -10.95
C ILE A 122 -6.99 14.76 -9.65
N SER A 123 -7.67 14.19 -8.65
CA SER A 123 -7.04 13.86 -7.38
C SER A 123 -5.83 12.95 -7.57
N PRO A 124 -4.68 13.24 -6.93
CA PRO A 124 -3.51 12.37 -6.96
C PRO A 124 -3.75 10.98 -6.32
N GLN A 125 -4.85 10.80 -5.61
CA GLN A 125 -5.28 9.51 -5.06
C GLN A 125 -5.79 8.56 -6.15
N PHE A 126 -6.39 9.08 -7.21
CA PHE A 126 -7.08 8.29 -8.22
C PHE A 126 -6.22 7.17 -8.82
N PRO A 127 -4.99 7.40 -9.30
CA PRO A 127 -4.16 6.32 -9.81
C PRO A 127 -3.75 5.31 -8.73
N ILE A 128 -3.61 5.71 -7.47
CA ILE A 128 -3.35 4.79 -6.36
C ILE A 128 -4.55 3.86 -6.17
N LEU A 129 -5.75 4.43 -6.10
CA LEU A 129 -6.99 3.67 -5.87
C LEU A 129 -7.27 2.66 -6.98
N ILE A 130 -7.02 3.02 -8.25
CA ILE A 130 -7.18 2.09 -9.37
C ILE A 130 -6.26 0.86 -9.19
N ILE A 131 -4.99 1.08 -8.85
CA ILE A 131 -4.06 -0.04 -8.65
C ILE A 131 -4.44 -0.86 -7.42
N LEU A 132 -4.92 -0.22 -6.35
CA LEU A 132 -5.42 -0.94 -5.17
C LEU A 132 -6.63 -1.81 -5.53
N ASP A 133 -7.55 -1.33 -6.36
CA ASP A 133 -8.69 -2.12 -6.85
C ASP A 133 -8.23 -3.36 -7.62
N ILE A 134 -7.22 -3.22 -8.47
CA ILE A 134 -6.66 -4.34 -9.22
C ILE A 134 -6.01 -5.36 -8.28
N ILE A 135 -5.20 -4.90 -7.30
CA ILE A 135 -4.58 -5.78 -6.30
C ILE A 135 -5.65 -6.50 -5.47
N TYR A 136 -6.67 -5.77 -5.03
CA TYR A 136 -7.78 -6.28 -4.25
C TYR A 136 -8.53 -7.38 -5.01
N ALA A 137 -8.96 -7.09 -6.24
CA ALA A 137 -9.68 -8.05 -7.07
C ALA A 137 -8.86 -9.32 -7.32
N TYR A 138 -7.58 -9.16 -7.62
CA TYR A 138 -6.69 -10.30 -7.87
C TYR A 138 -6.44 -11.13 -6.62
N TYR A 139 -6.34 -10.49 -5.45
CA TYR A 139 -6.17 -11.17 -4.17
C TYR A 139 -7.43 -11.96 -3.77
N VAL A 140 -8.62 -11.36 -3.93
CA VAL A 140 -9.91 -12.02 -3.64
C VAL A 140 -10.09 -13.22 -4.55
N GLU A 141 -9.82 -13.10 -5.86
CA GLU A 141 -10.01 -14.18 -6.83
C GLU A 141 -9.14 -15.41 -6.52
N GLN A 142 -7.94 -15.22 -5.99
CA GLN A 142 -7.06 -16.35 -5.61
C GLN A 142 -7.61 -17.20 -4.45
N ASN A 143 -8.43 -16.62 -3.58
CA ASN A 143 -8.96 -17.29 -2.38
C ASN A 143 -10.46 -16.97 -2.20
N LYS A 144 -11.22 -17.02 -3.29
CA LYS A 144 -12.56 -16.47 -3.42
C LYS A 144 -13.49 -16.81 -2.24
N TYR A 145 -13.70 -18.10 -1.97
CA TYR A 145 -14.63 -18.52 -0.92
C TYR A 145 -14.26 -18.01 0.47
N ILE A 146 -12.98 -18.03 0.82
CA ILE A 146 -12.50 -17.58 2.14
C ILE A 146 -12.69 -16.07 2.25
N ARG A 147 -12.34 -15.31 1.21
CA ARG A 147 -12.34 -13.84 1.23
C ARG A 147 -13.75 -13.25 1.14
N GLU A 148 -14.61 -13.85 0.35
CA GLU A 148 -16.04 -13.50 0.31
C GLU A 148 -16.70 -13.78 1.66
N GLY A 149 -16.45 -14.94 2.29
CA GLY A 149 -16.96 -15.25 3.62
C GLY A 149 -16.48 -14.30 4.71
N MET A 150 -15.21 -13.85 4.67
CA MET A 150 -14.69 -12.82 5.57
C MET A 150 -15.36 -11.47 5.33
N HIS A 151 -15.54 -11.08 4.08
CA HIS A 151 -16.24 -9.85 3.73
C HIS A 151 -17.67 -9.84 4.26
N ASP A 152 -18.41 -10.92 4.06
CA ASP A 152 -19.78 -11.06 4.55
C ASP A 152 -19.83 -11.00 6.08
N SER A 153 -18.91 -11.68 6.76
CA SER A 153 -18.81 -11.63 8.23
C SER A 153 -18.54 -10.21 8.76
N THR A 154 -17.71 -9.43 8.07
CA THR A 154 -17.47 -8.04 8.46
C THR A 154 -18.65 -7.12 8.19
N LEU A 155 -19.47 -7.41 7.17
CA LEU A 155 -20.71 -6.68 6.94
C LEU A 155 -21.73 -6.98 8.04
N CYS A 156 -21.95 -8.24 8.40
CA CYS A 156 -22.84 -8.63 9.49
C CYS A 156 -22.47 -7.94 10.82
N ALA A 157 -21.19 -7.82 11.12
CA ALA A 157 -20.71 -7.13 12.34
C ALA A 157 -21.03 -5.62 12.36
N LEU A 158 -21.39 -5.00 11.24
CA LEU A 158 -21.80 -3.60 11.17
C LEU A 158 -23.31 -3.43 11.37
N GLU A 159 -24.10 -4.52 11.29
CA GLU A 159 -25.56 -4.50 11.43
C GLU A 159 -26.02 -4.78 12.89
N GLU A 160 -25.12 -5.26 13.75
CA GLU A 160 -25.34 -5.45 15.19
C GLU A 160 -25.07 -4.16 16.01
#